data_02928b58fd2d68ed6e671067ec5b3f69
#
_entry.id   02928b58fd2d68ed6e671067ec5b3f69
#
_cell.length_a   1.000
_cell.length_b   1.000
_cell.length_c   1.000
_cell.angle_alpha   90.00
_cell.angle_beta   90.00
_cell.angle_gamma   90.00
#
_symmetry.space_group_name_H-M   'P 1'
#
loop_
_entity.id
_entity.type
_entity.pdbx_description
1 polymer ?
#
loop_
_entity_poly.entity_id
_entity_poly.type
_entity_poly.pdbx_seq_one_letter_code
_entity_poly.pdbx_strand_id
1 'polypeptide(L)'
;KGLTPSINNIIEAMSTLNSIKDYVLCCGTSLAIQLGHRQSEDLDFMAWRVSKDRKPEVDWPTISKELEEKVGHIDNMDLLGFDQVIFLVRGVKISFYVSDKLAPAMTTLVYLGNIKLASIEAILAMKLEVMLRRMKFRDYYDVYSII
;
A
#
# COMPACT_ATOMS: atom_id res chain seq x y z
N LYS A 1 -14.91 -3.93 -6.20
CA LYS A 1 -14.46 -4.21 -7.53
C LYS A 1 -12.95 -4.02 -7.62
N GLY A 2 -12.25 -4.92 -8.29
CA GLY A 2 -10.79 -4.90 -8.36
C GLY A 2 -10.08 -5.54 -7.18
N LEU A 3 -10.82 -6.05 -6.20
CA LEU A 3 -10.28 -6.70 -5.02
C LEU A 3 -10.62 -8.19 -5.00
N THR A 4 -9.68 -9.00 -4.51
CA THR A 4 -9.95 -10.43 -4.28
C THR A 4 -10.92 -10.58 -3.11
N PRO A 5 -11.62 -11.72 -3.01
CA PRO A 5 -12.49 -11.98 -1.83
C PRO A 5 -11.74 -11.87 -0.51
N SER A 6 -10.48 -12.31 -0.44
CA SER A 6 -9.67 -12.23 0.78
C SER A 6 -9.48 -10.78 1.23
N ILE A 7 -9.21 -9.87 0.29
CA ILE A 7 -9.05 -8.44 0.61
C ILE A 7 -10.40 -7.85 0.99
N ASN A 8 -11.48 -8.18 0.29
CA ASN A 8 -12.81 -7.70 0.63
C ASN A 8 -13.21 -8.04 2.07
N ASN A 9 -12.76 -9.17 2.58
CA ASN A 9 -13.06 -9.59 3.94
C ASN A 9 -12.38 -8.74 5.01
N ILE A 10 -11.29 -8.06 4.68
CA ILE A 10 -10.52 -7.30 5.67
C ILE A 10 -10.51 -5.79 5.41
N ILE A 11 -10.97 -5.33 4.26
CA ILE A 11 -10.80 -3.93 3.86
C ILE A 11 -11.53 -2.96 4.78
N GLU A 12 -12.71 -3.31 5.27
CA GLU A 12 -13.44 -2.47 6.22
C GLU A 12 -12.68 -2.33 7.54
N ALA A 13 -12.19 -3.44 8.08
CA ALA A 13 -11.41 -3.41 9.32
C ALA A 13 -10.13 -2.60 9.12
N MET A 14 -9.44 -2.76 7.99
CA MET A 14 -8.26 -1.98 7.66
C MET A 14 -8.56 -0.48 7.64
N SER A 15 -9.73 -0.09 7.16
CA SER A 15 -10.11 1.33 7.07
C SER A 15 -10.27 2.01 8.41
N THR A 16 -10.36 1.26 9.50
CA THR A 16 -10.52 1.80 10.86
C THR A 16 -9.19 2.02 11.58
N LEU A 17 -8.08 1.58 11.01
CA LEU A 17 -6.78 1.69 11.67
C LEU A 17 -6.29 3.14 11.70
N ASN A 18 -5.84 3.59 12.87
CA ASN A 18 -5.27 4.92 13.01
C ASN A 18 -3.86 5.02 12.42
N SER A 19 -3.10 3.95 12.50
CA SER A 19 -1.71 3.93 12.04
C SER A 19 -1.57 4.07 10.54
N ILE A 20 -2.62 3.84 9.75
CA ILE A 20 -2.56 3.97 8.29
C ILE A 20 -2.88 5.38 7.78
N LYS A 21 -3.22 6.32 8.68
CA LYS A 21 -3.63 7.68 8.28
C LYS A 21 -2.55 8.42 7.50
N ASP A 22 -1.28 8.16 7.80
CA ASP A 22 -0.16 8.80 7.14
C ASP A 22 0.29 8.07 5.88
N TYR A 23 -0.35 6.96 5.56
CA TYR A 23 -0.03 6.13 4.40
C TYR A 23 -1.08 6.30 3.31
N VAL A 24 -0.67 6.03 2.07
CA VAL A 24 -1.60 5.89 0.95
C VAL A 24 -1.51 4.46 0.43
N LEU A 25 -2.66 3.92 0.04
CA LEU A 25 -2.71 2.64 -0.66
C LEU A 25 -2.24 2.91 -2.08
N CYS A 26 -1.19 2.22 -2.49
CA CYS A 26 -0.56 2.49 -3.77
C CYS A 26 -0.48 1.27 -4.66
N CYS A 27 0.13 1.47 -5.80
CA CYS A 27 0.55 0.43 -6.72
C CYS A 27 -0.62 -0.36 -7.29
N GLY A 28 -0.46 -1.67 -7.44
CA GLY A 28 -1.41 -2.51 -8.13
C GLY A 28 -2.83 -2.47 -7.57
N THR A 29 -2.97 -2.46 -6.24
CA THR A 29 -4.29 -2.46 -5.59
C THR A 29 -5.03 -1.15 -5.82
N SER A 30 -4.35 -0.03 -5.69
CA SER A 30 -4.97 1.28 -5.94
C SER A 30 -5.44 1.39 -7.39
N LEU A 31 -4.61 0.95 -8.35
CA LEU A 31 -4.99 0.91 -9.76
C LEU A 31 -6.17 -0.03 -10.00
N ALA A 32 -6.16 -1.21 -9.41
CA ALA A 32 -7.23 -2.18 -9.56
C ALA A 32 -8.57 -1.62 -9.08
N ILE A 33 -8.56 -0.88 -7.96
CA ILE A 33 -9.75 -0.21 -7.46
C ILE A 33 -10.24 0.87 -8.42
N GLN A 34 -9.33 1.70 -8.92
CA GLN A 34 -9.68 2.85 -9.75
C GLN A 34 -10.04 2.46 -11.19
N LEU A 35 -9.32 1.53 -11.78
CA LEU A 35 -9.50 1.12 -13.17
C LEU A 35 -10.33 -0.15 -13.36
N GLY A 36 -10.29 -1.05 -12.38
CA GLY A 36 -10.97 -2.34 -12.49
C GLY A 36 -10.40 -3.26 -13.56
N HIS A 37 -9.16 -3.02 -14.00
CA HIS A 37 -8.53 -3.75 -15.12
C HIS A 37 -8.07 -5.15 -14.75
N ARG A 38 -7.88 -5.43 -13.46
CA ARG A 38 -7.54 -6.75 -12.90
C ARG A 38 -7.86 -6.78 -11.41
N GLN A 39 -7.81 -7.95 -10.81
CA GLN A 39 -7.91 -8.07 -9.35
C GLN A 39 -6.51 -7.96 -8.73
N SER A 40 -6.45 -7.32 -7.56
CA SER A 40 -5.21 -7.24 -6.78
C SER A 40 -5.27 -8.21 -5.60
N GLU A 41 -4.14 -8.80 -5.27
CA GLU A 41 -4.00 -9.79 -4.22
C GLU A 41 -3.34 -9.24 -2.95
N ASP A 42 -2.66 -8.11 -3.05
CA ASP A 42 -1.87 -7.53 -1.96
C ASP A 42 -2.37 -6.14 -1.61
N LEU A 43 -2.08 -5.70 -0.37
CA LEU A 43 -2.29 -4.33 0.06
C LEU A 43 -0.94 -3.68 0.31
N ASP A 44 -0.60 -2.68 -0.48
CA ASP A 44 0.69 -1.98 -0.38
C ASP A 44 0.45 -0.53 0.06
N PHE A 45 0.83 -0.23 1.29
CA PHE A 45 0.74 1.10 1.86
C PHE A 45 2.08 1.80 1.80
N MET A 46 2.09 3.04 1.39
CA MET A 46 3.30 3.82 1.24
C MET A 46 3.16 5.18 1.91
N ALA A 47 4.24 5.63 2.54
CA ALA A 47 4.38 6.97 3.06
C ALA A 47 5.75 7.52 2.67
N TRP A 48 5.95 8.81 2.88
CA TRP A 48 7.19 9.47 2.57
C TRP A 48 7.79 10.06 3.83
N ARG A 49 9.07 10.30 3.77
CA ARG A 49 9.83 10.94 4.83
C ARG A 49 9.23 12.31 5.15
N VAL A 50 9.01 12.58 6.44
CA VAL A 50 8.39 13.83 6.88
C VAL A 50 9.32 15.02 6.72
N SER A 51 10.63 14.81 6.97
CA SER A 51 11.64 15.85 6.81
C SER A 51 13.00 15.19 6.54
N LYS A 52 13.96 15.98 6.05
CA LYS A 52 15.32 15.49 5.79
C LYS A 52 16.04 15.04 7.04
N ASP A 53 15.64 15.53 8.19
CA ASP A 53 16.28 15.22 9.48
C ASP A 53 15.75 13.93 10.10
N ARG A 54 14.65 13.39 9.59
CA ARG A 54 14.06 12.16 10.09
C ARG A 54 14.39 10.98 9.18
N LYS A 55 14.74 9.85 9.81
CA LYS A 55 14.92 8.60 9.08
C LYS A 55 13.58 8.07 8.60
N PRO A 56 13.53 7.44 7.42
CA PRO A 56 12.32 6.76 6.98
C PRO A 56 12.13 5.49 7.83
N GLU A 57 11.14 5.50 8.69
CA GLU A 57 10.84 4.38 9.59
C GLU A 57 9.36 4.04 9.57
N VAL A 58 9.08 2.73 9.61
CA VAL A 58 7.72 2.22 9.80
C VAL A 58 7.53 1.91 11.28
N ASP A 59 6.50 2.48 11.88
CA ASP A 59 6.13 2.16 13.27
C ASP A 59 5.40 0.82 13.32
N TRP A 60 6.14 -0.25 13.05
CA TRP A 60 5.59 -1.59 12.98
C TRP A 60 5.00 -2.08 14.31
N PRO A 61 5.51 -1.71 15.50
CA PRO A 61 4.86 -2.14 16.75
C PRO A 61 3.43 -1.64 16.89
N THR A 62 3.17 -0.38 16.59
CA THR A 62 1.82 0.19 16.63
C THR A 62 0.92 -0.44 15.58
N ILE A 63 1.42 -0.62 14.35
CA ILE A 63 0.67 -1.25 13.27
C ILE A 63 0.34 -2.70 13.64
N SER A 64 1.31 -3.45 14.16
CA SER A 64 1.09 -4.83 14.58
C SER A 64 -0.02 -4.96 15.60
N LYS A 65 -0.01 -4.08 16.59
CA LYS A 65 -1.01 -4.08 17.65
C LYS A 65 -2.40 -3.82 17.09
N GLU A 66 -2.54 -2.83 16.23
CA GLU A 66 -3.84 -2.52 15.62
C GLU A 66 -4.33 -3.65 14.72
N LEU A 67 -3.44 -4.26 13.93
CA LEU A 67 -3.79 -5.40 13.09
C LEU A 67 -4.33 -6.56 13.91
N GLU A 68 -3.64 -6.92 14.99
CA GLU A 68 -4.09 -8.01 15.89
C GLU A 68 -5.43 -7.69 16.54
N GLU A 69 -5.65 -6.45 16.95
CA GLU A 69 -6.87 -6.07 17.67
C GLU A 69 -8.08 -5.92 16.74
N LYS A 70 -7.89 -5.41 15.53
CA LYS A 70 -9.01 -4.97 14.68
C LYS A 70 -9.20 -5.79 13.40
N VAL A 71 -8.16 -6.40 12.89
CA VAL A 71 -8.22 -7.09 11.59
C VAL A 71 -8.16 -8.60 11.76
N GLY A 72 -7.14 -9.09 12.43
CA GLY A 72 -6.97 -10.52 12.64
C GLY A 72 -5.56 -10.88 13.06
N HIS A 73 -5.35 -12.15 13.37
CA HIS A 73 -4.06 -12.65 13.81
C HIS A 73 -3.00 -12.49 12.72
N ILE A 74 -1.83 -12.02 13.12
CA ILE A 74 -0.67 -11.90 12.23
C ILE A 74 0.00 -13.29 12.15
N ASP A 75 -0.12 -13.92 10.97
CA ASP A 75 0.46 -15.24 10.74
C ASP A 75 1.95 -15.16 10.47
N ASN A 76 2.42 -14.08 9.90
CA ASN A 76 3.83 -13.85 9.63
C ASN A 76 4.13 -12.36 9.56
N MET A 77 5.37 -11.99 9.92
CA MET A 77 5.84 -10.61 9.83
C MET A 77 7.30 -10.62 9.42
N ASP A 78 7.61 -9.93 8.32
CA ASP A 78 8.97 -9.78 7.83
C ASP A 78 9.40 -8.31 7.90
N LEU A 79 10.46 -8.05 8.67
CA LEU A 79 11.08 -6.73 8.72
C LEU A 79 12.19 -6.69 7.68
N LEU A 80 12.02 -5.84 6.66
CA LEU A 80 12.99 -5.69 5.57
C LEU A 80 13.83 -4.41 5.74
N GLY A 81 14.14 -4.07 6.98
CA GLY A 81 14.83 -2.85 7.35
C GLY A 81 13.92 -1.99 8.22
N PHE A 82 14.37 -0.78 8.54
CA PHE A 82 13.56 0.15 9.33
C PHE A 82 12.42 0.76 8.52
N ASP A 83 12.54 0.76 7.20
CA ASP A 83 11.64 1.45 6.29
C ASP A 83 10.58 0.55 5.66
N GLN A 84 10.61 -0.75 5.91
CA GLN A 84 9.65 -1.67 5.29
C GLN A 84 9.32 -2.86 6.17
N VAL A 85 8.03 -3.18 6.25
CA VAL A 85 7.53 -4.38 6.94
C VAL A 85 6.44 -5.01 6.09
N ILE A 86 6.38 -6.34 6.11
CA ILE A 86 5.35 -7.11 5.41
C ILE A 86 4.67 -8.01 6.42
N PHE A 87 3.34 -7.91 6.49
CA PHE A 87 2.49 -8.76 7.33
C PHE A 87 1.71 -9.74 6.49
N LEU A 88 1.46 -10.91 7.03
CA LEU A 88 0.49 -11.86 6.48
C LEU A 88 -0.65 -11.98 7.47
N VAL A 89 -1.85 -11.51 7.09
CA VAL A 89 -3.04 -11.49 7.94
C VAL A 89 -4.22 -12.03 7.14
N ARG A 90 -4.85 -13.09 7.65
CA ARG A 90 -6.03 -13.69 7.01
C ARG A 90 -5.84 -14.00 5.53
N GLY A 91 -4.64 -14.48 5.19
CA GLY A 91 -4.28 -14.84 3.82
C GLY A 91 -3.92 -13.67 2.91
N VAL A 92 -3.90 -12.44 3.43
CA VAL A 92 -3.56 -11.25 2.66
C VAL A 92 -2.19 -10.73 3.06
N LYS A 93 -1.37 -10.44 2.05
CA LYS A 93 -0.07 -9.80 2.25
C LYS A 93 -0.26 -8.29 2.32
N ILE A 94 0.11 -7.72 3.46
CA ILE A 94 -0.04 -6.29 3.72
C ILE A 94 1.35 -5.71 3.96
N SER A 95 1.79 -4.79 3.11
CA SER A 95 3.10 -4.16 3.24
C SER A 95 2.98 -2.69 3.58
N PHE A 96 3.94 -2.20 4.37
CA PHE A 96 4.09 -0.80 4.70
C PHE A 96 5.51 -0.37 4.38
N TYR A 97 5.64 0.70 3.64
CA TYR A 97 6.93 1.21 3.21
C TYR A 97 6.98 2.72 3.38
N VAL A 98 8.07 3.23 3.95
CA VAL A 98 8.34 4.66 4.04
C VAL A 98 9.52 5.00 3.14
N SER A 99 9.27 5.78 2.11
CA SER A 99 10.31 6.20 1.18
C SER A 99 11.28 7.18 1.84
N ASP A 100 12.55 7.12 1.46
CA ASP A 100 13.56 8.08 1.88
C ASP A 100 13.40 9.45 1.22
N LYS A 101 12.55 9.54 0.21
CA LYS A 101 12.23 10.79 -0.50
C LYS A 101 11.15 11.56 0.24
N LEU A 102 11.15 12.88 0.08
CA LEU A 102 10.06 13.72 0.57
C LEU A 102 8.82 13.50 -0.29
N ALA A 103 7.65 13.70 0.31
CA ALA A 103 6.39 13.48 -0.38
C ALA A 103 6.29 14.34 -1.64
N PRO A 104 5.98 13.74 -2.79
CA PRO A 104 5.72 14.52 -4.01
C PRO A 104 4.41 15.27 -3.90
N ALA A 105 4.26 16.33 -4.68
CA ALA A 105 2.97 16.98 -4.83
C ALA A 105 2.05 16.03 -5.58
N MET A 106 1.11 15.41 -4.86
CA MET A 106 0.15 14.51 -5.46
C MET A 106 -1.22 14.67 -4.82
N THR A 107 -2.26 14.36 -5.58
CA THR A 107 -3.62 14.28 -5.08
C THR A 107 -3.89 12.87 -4.59
N THR A 108 -4.53 12.75 -3.44
CA THR A 108 -5.00 11.48 -2.91
C THR A 108 -6.52 11.45 -2.89
N LEU A 109 -7.10 10.24 -2.98
CA LEU A 109 -8.54 10.05 -2.93
C LEU A 109 -8.87 9.24 -1.69
N VAL A 110 -9.86 9.69 -0.91
CA VAL A 110 -10.39 8.88 0.19
C VAL A 110 -11.24 7.77 -0.42
N TYR A 111 -10.90 6.53 -0.09
CA TYR A 111 -11.63 5.37 -0.59
C TYR A 111 -12.62 4.85 0.45
N LEU A 112 -12.17 4.57 1.66
CA LEU A 112 -12.99 4.04 2.73
C LEU A 112 -12.30 4.38 4.06
N GLY A 113 -13.01 5.07 4.96
CA GLY A 113 -12.46 5.43 6.27
C GLY A 113 -11.10 6.11 6.17
N ASN A 114 -10.09 5.50 6.78
CA ASN A 114 -8.72 6.03 6.78
C ASN A 114 -7.89 5.60 5.56
N ILE A 115 -8.47 4.80 4.66
CA ILE A 115 -7.77 4.36 3.45
C ILE A 115 -7.85 5.44 2.38
N LYS A 116 -6.70 5.94 1.97
CA LYS A 116 -6.54 6.89 0.87
C LYS A 116 -5.81 6.21 -0.27
N LEU A 117 -6.19 6.52 -1.50
CA LEU A 117 -5.57 5.99 -2.70
C LEU A 117 -4.61 7.02 -3.29
N ALA A 118 -3.44 6.56 -3.73
CA ALA A 118 -2.56 7.40 -4.54
C ALA A 118 -3.22 7.68 -5.90
N SER A 119 -2.99 8.86 -6.46
CA SER A 119 -3.52 9.22 -7.78
C SER A 119 -2.94 8.32 -8.87
N ILE A 120 -3.67 8.21 -9.98
CA ILE A 120 -3.22 7.40 -11.12
C ILE A 120 -1.89 7.93 -11.67
N GLU A 121 -1.72 9.23 -11.73
CA GLU A 121 -0.48 9.87 -12.20
C GLU A 121 0.72 9.50 -11.31
N ALA A 122 0.54 9.53 -10.00
CA ALA A 122 1.60 9.16 -9.06
C ALA A 122 1.95 7.67 -9.19
N ILE A 123 0.94 6.81 -9.36
CA ILE A 123 1.15 5.38 -9.55
C ILE A 123 1.88 5.11 -10.86
N LEU A 124 1.53 5.81 -11.92
CA LEU A 124 2.20 5.67 -13.23
C LEU A 124 3.69 5.98 -13.11
N ALA A 125 4.04 7.08 -12.44
CA ALA A 125 5.45 7.43 -12.24
C ALA A 125 6.21 6.35 -11.46
N MET A 126 5.59 5.83 -10.40
CA MET A 126 6.20 4.76 -9.60
C MET A 126 6.34 3.46 -10.39
N LYS A 127 5.34 3.09 -11.20
CA LYS A 127 5.38 1.88 -12.04
C LYS A 127 6.47 1.96 -13.11
N LEU A 128 6.63 3.11 -13.75
CA LEU A 128 7.68 3.31 -14.74
C LEU A 128 9.07 3.13 -14.12
N GLU A 129 9.28 3.67 -12.92
CA GLU A 129 10.53 3.49 -12.20
C GLU A 129 10.79 2.01 -11.88
N VAL A 130 9.76 1.31 -11.41
CA VAL A 130 9.85 -0.12 -11.06
C VAL A 130 10.12 -0.98 -12.29
N MET A 131 9.50 -0.68 -13.43
CA MET A 131 9.71 -1.42 -14.68
C MET A 131 11.16 -1.41 -15.12
N LEU A 132 11.88 -0.33 -14.88
CA LEU A 132 13.31 -0.24 -15.21
C LEU A 132 14.16 -1.15 -14.32
N ARG A 133 13.63 -1.62 -13.19
CA ARG A 133 14.36 -2.44 -12.23
C ARG A 133 14.07 -3.92 -12.33
N ARG A 134 12.78 -4.29 -12.45
CA ARG A 134 12.38 -5.70 -12.31
C ARG A 134 11.59 -6.28 -13.46
N MET A 135 11.02 -5.47 -14.33
CA MET A 135 10.35 -5.89 -15.57
C MET A 135 9.30 -7.00 -15.39
N LYS A 136 8.41 -6.87 -14.42
CA LYS A 136 7.33 -7.84 -14.23
C LYS A 136 6.15 -7.55 -15.16
N PHE A 137 5.51 -8.63 -15.66
CA PHE A 137 4.39 -8.51 -16.59
C PHE A 137 3.26 -7.61 -16.05
N ARG A 138 2.89 -7.75 -14.79
CA ARG A 138 1.79 -6.95 -14.21
C ARG A 138 2.08 -5.46 -14.22
N ASP A 139 3.35 -5.04 -14.12
CA ASP A 139 3.73 -3.64 -14.19
C ASP A 139 3.50 -3.08 -15.60
N TYR A 140 3.85 -3.83 -16.63
CA TYR A 140 3.57 -3.47 -18.03
C TYR A 140 2.07 -3.38 -18.28
N TYR A 141 1.30 -4.34 -17.77
CA TYR A 141 -0.14 -4.36 -17.94
C TYR A 141 -0.79 -3.15 -17.27
N ASP A 142 -0.33 -2.79 -16.06
CA ASP A 142 -0.82 -1.63 -15.33
C ASP A 142 -0.57 -0.34 -16.11
N VAL A 143 0.66 -0.16 -16.62
CA VAL A 143 1.02 1.01 -17.44
C VAL A 143 0.17 1.07 -18.71
N TYR A 144 0.03 -0.05 -19.38
CA TYR A 144 -0.79 -0.15 -20.60
C TYR A 144 -2.24 0.28 -20.33
N SER A 145 -2.79 -0.09 -19.19
CA SER A 145 -4.17 0.23 -18.82
C SER A 145 -4.38 1.71 -18.53
N ILE A 146 -3.33 2.45 -18.15
CA ILE A 146 -3.38 3.89 -17.90
C ILE A 146 -3.32 4.68 -19.20
N ILE A 147 -2.47 4.26 -20.11
CA ILE A 147 -2.26 4.93 -21.41
C ILE A 147 -3.46 4.69 -22.31
#